data_383a994e3c75f565e8e8ae349e29fcd2
#
_entry.id   383a994e3c75f565e8e8ae349e29fcd2
#
_cell.length_a   1.000
_cell.length_b   1.000
_cell.length_c   1.000
_cell.angle_alpha   90.00
_cell.angle_beta   90.00
_cell.angle_gamma   90.00
#
_symmetry.space_group_name_H-M   'P 1'
#
loop_
_entity.id
_entity.type
_entity.pdbx_description
1 polymer ?
#
loop_
_entity_poly.entity_id
_entity_poly.type
_entity_poly.pdbx_seq_one_letter_code
_entity_poly.pdbx_strand_id
1 'polypeptide(L)'
;AFPLDGGRVLRALLWQWKKSLSWATRVASNCGKWFGLILIFLGVLSALQGEVLSGIWWILIGIFLRQTADMSYQQILFKRYLKDEPLNRFINREIVTVPAELSIRKLVDEYFYRHYFKGYPVIADGQLAGYVSIRQIQQVSPEDWEKYTVREIMTPLSEANSIPIQADATQALTQLGKTGASSLMVVEDHRLVGLVSLKDLLQFFSIKMELGKDI
;
A
#
# COMPACT_ATOMS: atom_id res chain seq x y z
N ALA A 1 9.57 -21.46 -12.64
CA ALA A 1 10.29 -20.39 -11.92
C ALA A 1 9.29 -19.49 -11.19
N PHE A 2 9.64 -19.00 -10.01
CA PHE A 2 8.85 -17.97 -9.33
C PHE A 2 9.02 -16.64 -10.07
N PRO A 3 7.96 -15.96 -10.53
CA PRO A 3 6.55 -15.95 -10.12
C PRO A 3 5.60 -16.83 -10.94
N LEU A 4 6.07 -17.67 -11.83
CA LEU A 4 5.24 -18.57 -12.61
C LEU A 4 4.65 -19.71 -11.76
N ASP A 5 3.66 -20.42 -12.29
CA ASP A 5 2.94 -21.48 -11.55
C ASP A 5 3.88 -22.55 -10.98
N GLY A 6 4.95 -22.90 -11.67
CA GLY A 6 6.00 -23.78 -11.16
C GLY A 6 6.69 -23.28 -9.88
N GLY A 7 6.86 -21.96 -9.74
CA GLY A 7 7.41 -21.37 -8.50
C GLY A 7 6.45 -21.43 -7.32
N ARG A 8 5.13 -21.41 -7.56
CA ARG A 8 4.13 -21.65 -6.51
C ARG A 8 4.18 -23.10 -6.01
N VAL A 9 4.33 -24.04 -6.93
CA VAL A 9 4.49 -25.47 -6.59
C VAL A 9 5.79 -25.69 -5.79
N LEU A 10 6.92 -25.15 -6.26
CA LEU A 10 8.19 -25.24 -5.55
C LEU A 10 8.09 -24.63 -4.14
N ARG A 11 7.46 -23.46 -4.00
CA ARG A 11 7.22 -22.84 -2.69
C ARG A 11 6.36 -23.71 -1.78
N ALA A 12 5.31 -24.34 -2.32
CA ALA A 12 4.43 -25.22 -1.54
C ALA A 12 5.19 -26.45 -1.03
N LEU A 13 6.01 -27.08 -1.87
CA LEU A 13 6.85 -28.20 -1.50
C LEU A 13 7.89 -27.83 -0.44
N LEU A 14 8.58 -26.71 -0.62
CA LEU A 14 9.55 -26.21 0.37
C LEU A 14 8.89 -25.83 1.69
N TRP A 15 7.68 -25.27 1.65
CA TRP A 15 6.92 -24.94 2.85
C TRP A 15 6.48 -26.21 3.61
N GLN A 16 6.03 -27.23 2.90
CA GLN A 16 5.68 -28.51 3.50
C GLN A 16 6.87 -29.12 4.23
N TRP A 17 8.08 -28.95 3.69
CA TRP A 17 9.29 -29.55 4.26
C TRP A 17 9.79 -28.81 5.52
N LYS A 18 9.88 -27.47 5.49
CA LYS A 18 10.43 -26.68 6.63
C LYS A 18 9.37 -25.92 7.45
N LYS A 19 8.08 -25.99 7.12
CA LYS A 19 6.97 -25.30 7.78
C LYS A 19 7.15 -23.77 7.96
N SER A 20 8.10 -23.17 7.24
CA SER A 20 8.39 -21.72 7.25
C SER A 20 8.13 -21.12 5.88
N LEU A 21 7.03 -20.34 5.77
CA LEU A 21 6.62 -19.72 4.52
C LEU A 21 7.65 -18.70 4.00
N SER A 22 8.25 -17.92 4.91
CA SER A 22 9.27 -16.92 4.56
C SER A 22 10.55 -17.57 4.01
N TRP A 23 11.01 -18.69 4.62
CA TRP A 23 12.15 -19.41 4.11
C TRP A 23 11.86 -20.04 2.74
N ALA A 24 10.71 -20.72 2.59
CA ALA A 24 10.30 -21.31 1.32
C ALA A 24 10.20 -20.29 0.19
N THR A 25 9.65 -19.09 0.49
CA THR A 25 9.58 -18.01 -0.49
C THR A 25 10.95 -17.42 -0.81
N ARG A 26 11.83 -17.26 0.18
CA ARG A 26 13.20 -16.79 -0.04
C ARG A 26 13.96 -17.72 -0.98
N VAL A 27 13.89 -19.04 -0.73
CA VAL A 27 14.54 -20.04 -1.59
C VAL A 27 13.93 -20.03 -2.99
N ALA A 28 12.60 -20.04 -3.12
CA ALA A 28 11.93 -20.00 -4.43
C ALA A 28 12.27 -18.72 -5.22
N SER A 29 12.31 -17.55 -4.55
CA SER A 29 12.74 -16.29 -5.17
C SER A 29 14.19 -16.33 -5.64
N ASN A 30 15.10 -16.87 -4.82
CA ASN A 30 16.50 -17.02 -5.21
C ASN A 30 16.67 -17.97 -6.41
N CYS A 31 15.94 -19.09 -6.45
CA CYS A 31 15.92 -19.96 -7.63
C CYS A 31 15.44 -19.20 -8.87
N GLY A 32 14.39 -18.37 -8.76
CA GLY A 32 13.92 -17.53 -9.86
C GLY A 32 14.94 -16.50 -10.33
N LYS A 33 15.69 -15.88 -9.41
CA LYS A 33 16.78 -14.95 -9.74
C LYS A 33 17.92 -15.62 -10.49
N TRP A 34 18.36 -16.79 -10.01
CA TRP A 34 19.41 -17.58 -10.66
C TRP A 34 18.97 -18.03 -12.04
N PHE A 35 17.73 -18.48 -12.18
CA PHE A 35 17.18 -18.88 -13.47
C PHE A 35 17.12 -17.69 -14.45
N GLY A 36 16.67 -16.51 -13.97
CA GLY A 36 16.71 -15.28 -14.78
C GLY A 36 18.12 -14.89 -15.21
N LEU A 37 19.12 -15.07 -14.34
CA LEU A 37 20.53 -14.79 -14.66
C LEU A 37 21.08 -15.75 -15.74
N ILE A 38 20.72 -17.03 -15.65
CA ILE A 38 21.08 -18.04 -16.67
C ILE A 38 20.48 -17.64 -18.03
N LEU A 39 19.21 -17.22 -18.06
CA LEU A 39 18.58 -16.78 -19.31
C LEU A 39 19.26 -15.54 -19.91
N ILE A 40 19.64 -14.57 -19.08
CA ILE A 40 20.40 -13.40 -19.54
C ILE A 40 21.73 -13.85 -20.15
N PHE A 41 22.45 -14.75 -19.50
CA PHE A 41 23.72 -15.26 -20.00
C PHE A 41 23.57 -16.01 -21.32
N LEU A 42 22.57 -16.89 -21.44
CA LEU A 42 22.26 -17.58 -22.68
C LEU A 42 21.84 -16.62 -23.79
N GLY A 43 21.10 -15.55 -23.46
CA GLY A 43 20.74 -14.51 -24.40
C GLY A 43 21.93 -13.75 -24.96
N VAL A 44 22.91 -13.41 -24.12
CA VAL A 44 24.16 -12.79 -24.57
C VAL A 44 24.93 -13.75 -25.48
N LEU A 45 25.02 -15.02 -25.12
CA LEU A 45 25.71 -16.02 -25.91
C LEU A 45 25.09 -16.22 -27.31
N SER A 46 23.74 -16.27 -27.37
CA SER A 46 22.96 -16.36 -28.62
C SER A 46 23.20 -15.13 -29.51
N ALA A 47 23.22 -13.94 -28.93
CA ALA A 47 23.49 -12.71 -29.66
C ALA A 47 24.90 -12.68 -30.25
N LEU A 48 25.92 -13.19 -29.54
CA LEU A 48 27.29 -13.32 -30.01
C LEU A 48 27.44 -14.33 -31.15
N GLN A 49 26.57 -15.33 -31.22
CA GLN A 49 26.51 -16.32 -32.30
C GLN A 49 25.79 -15.82 -33.57
N GLY A 50 25.34 -14.56 -33.56
CA GLY A 50 24.63 -13.94 -34.70
C GLY A 50 23.11 -13.97 -34.60
N GLU A 51 22.52 -14.67 -33.60
CA GLU A 51 21.09 -14.71 -33.37
C GLU A 51 20.63 -13.56 -32.44
N VAL A 52 20.81 -12.34 -32.89
CA VAL A 52 20.58 -11.14 -32.08
C VAL A 52 19.15 -11.02 -31.56
N LEU A 53 18.16 -11.33 -32.41
CA LEU A 53 16.73 -11.22 -32.04
C LEU A 53 16.34 -12.21 -30.95
N SER A 54 16.77 -13.48 -31.09
CA SER A 54 16.57 -14.51 -30.06
C SER A 54 17.28 -14.14 -28.77
N GLY A 55 18.51 -13.63 -28.85
CA GLY A 55 19.31 -13.20 -27.70
C GLY A 55 18.60 -12.10 -26.90
N ILE A 56 18.04 -11.09 -27.57
CA ILE A 56 17.28 -10.00 -26.92
C ILE A 56 16.07 -10.57 -26.17
N TRP A 57 15.33 -11.49 -26.73
CA TRP A 57 14.18 -12.12 -26.07
C TRP A 57 14.57 -12.86 -24.79
N TRP A 58 15.63 -13.65 -24.82
CA TRP A 58 16.12 -14.35 -23.64
C TRP A 58 16.55 -13.38 -22.53
N ILE A 59 17.23 -12.28 -22.88
CA ILE A 59 17.63 -11.24 -21.93
C ILE A 59 16.43 -10.57 -21.30
N LEU A 60 15.42 -10.16 -22.11
CA LEU A 60 14.20 -9.52 -21.61
C LEU A 60 13.44 -10.43 -20.64
N ILE A 61 13.25 -11.69 -21.00
CA ILE A 61 12.58 -12.68 -20.13
C ILE A 61 13.38 -12.85 -18.84
N GLY A 62 14.70 -12.95 -18.90
CA GLY A 62 15.56 -13.09 -17.72
C GLY A 62 15.48 -11.89 -16.76
N ILE A 63 15.48 -10.66 -17.29
CA ILE A 63 15.30 -9.43 -16.51
C ILE A 63 13.91 -9.42 -15.85
N PHE A 64 12.86 -9.71 -16.61
CA PHE A 64 11.48 -9.75 -16.11
C PHE A 64 11.31 -10.76 -14.96
N LEU A 65 11.83 -11.98 -15.11
CA LEU A 65 11.76 -13.01 -14.08
C LEU A 65 12.49 -12.57 -12.80
N ARG A 66 13.66 -11.94 -12.94
CA ARG A 66 14.44 -11.45 -11.81
C ARG A 66 13.69 -10.36 -11.04
N GLN A 67 13.14 -9.36 -11.73
CA GLN A 67 12.38 -8.28 -11.10
C GLN A 67 11.14 -8.80 -10.35
N THR A 68 10.40 -9.71 -10.98
CA THR A 68 9.17 -10.24 -10.37
C THR A 68 9.46 -11.15 -9.17
N ALA A 69 10.59 -11.85 -9.15
CA ALA A 69 11.03 -12.63 -8.01
C ALA A 69 11.34 -11.74 -6.78
N ASP A 70 11.93 -10.56 -6.98
CA ASP A 70 12.21 -9.59 -5.90
C ASP A 70 10.93 -9.00 -5.30
N MET A 71 9.99 -8.59 -6.12
CA MET A 71 8.72 -8.01 -5.67
C MET A 71 7.93 -8.96 -4.75
N SER A 72 7.91 -10.23 -5.08
CA SER A 72 7.17 -11.24 -4.30
C SER A 72 7.75 -11.48 -2.92
N TYR A 73 9.06 -11.41 -2.76
CA TYR A 73 9.72 -11.55 -1.47
C TYR A 73 9.45 -10.34 -0.57
N GLN A 74 9.52 -9.13 -1.12
CA GLN A 74 9.24 -7.90 -0.38
C GLN A 74 7.81 -7.86 0.17
N GLN A 75 6.81 -8.31 -0.58
CA GLN A 75 5.42 -8.37 -0.10
C GLN A 75 5.24 -9.25 1.15
N ILE A 76 5.96 -10.37 1.23
CA ILE A 76 5.89 -11.25 2.39
C ILE A 76 6.61 -10.64 3.60
N LEU A 77 7.77 -10.03 3.39
CA LEU A 77 8.48 -9.33 4.45
C LEU A 77 7.63 -8.20 5.01
N PHE A 78 6.98 -7.41 4.14
CA PHE A 78 6.12 -6.31 4.55
C PHE A 78 5.01 -6.77 5.50
N LYS A 79 4.28 -7.84 5.14
CA LYS A 79 3.25 -8.42 6.00
C LYS A 79 3.81 -8.98 7.30
N ARG A 80 5.01 -9.58 7.28
CA ARG A 80 5.64 -10.14 8.48
C ARG A 80 6.07 -9.06 9.46
N TYR A 81 6.63 -7.95 8.98
CA TYR A 81 7.08 -6.85 9.83
C TYR A 81 5.94 -6.04 10.47
N LEU A 82 4.77 -6.03 9.83
CA LEU A 82 3.56 -5.40 10.36
C LEU A 82 2.69 -6.35 11.21
N LYS A 83 3.00 -7.66 11.18
CA LYS A 83 2.26 -8.64 11.96
C LYS A 83 2.47 -8.37 13.45
N ASP A 84 1.37 -8.39 14.20
CA ASP A 84 1.35 -8.16 15.65
C ASP A 84 1.81 -6.76 16.11
N GLU A 85 2.05 -5.83 15.18
CA GLU A 85 2.30 -4.43 15.54
C GLU A 85 0.98 -3.71 15.83
N PRO A 86 0.82 -3.14 17.04
CA PRO A 86 -0.42 -2.44 17.41
C PRO A 86 -0.61 -1.18 16.56
N LEU A 87 -1.82 -0.94 16.10
CA LEU A 87 -2.16 0.21 15.26
C LEU A 87 -1.79 1.55 15.91
N ASN A 88 -1.83 1.61 17.23
CA ASN A 88 -1.54 2.82 18.01
C ASN A 88 -0.17 3.47 17.71
N ARG A 89 0.81 2.69 17.23
CA ARG A 89 2.13 3.20 16.81
C ARG A 89 2.10 4.05 15.55
N PHE A 90 1.08 3.87 14.73
CA PHE A 90 0.95 4.48 13.40
C PHE A 90 -0.09 5.58 13.35
N ILE A 91 -0.76 5.84 14.48
CA ILE A 91 -1.81 6.84 14.55
C ILE A 91 -1.19 8.23 14.57
N ASN A 92 -1.45 9.00 13.51
CA ASN A 92 -1.25 10.43 13.57
C ASN A 92 -2.42 11.06 14.34
N ARG A 93 -2.12 11.68 15.47
CA ARG A 93 -3.09 12.34 16.37
C ARG A 93 -3.24 13.83 16.09
N GLU A 94 -2.30 14.41 15.35
CA GLU A 94 -2.40 15.80 14.88
C GLU A 94 -3.33 15.84 13.66
N ILE A 95 -4.62 15.85 13.91
CA ILE A 95 -5.64 15.75 12.88
C ILE A 95 -6.22 17.14 12.60
N VAL A 96 -6.16 17.53 11.34
CA VAL A 96 -6.94 18.65 10.84
C VAL A 96 -8.29 18.10 10.35
N THR A 97 -9.37 18.54 10.98
CA THR A 97 -10.75 18.19 10.58
C THR A 97 -11.41 19.36 9.88
N VAL A 98 -12.42 19.07 9.09
CA VAL A 98 -13.19 20.08 8.36
C VAL A 98 -14.66 20.06 8.74
N PRO A 99 -15.31 21.21 8.88
CA PRO A 99 -16.77 21.28 9.10
C PRO A 99 -17.53 20.78 7.87
N ALA A 100 -18.61 20.06 8.09
CA ALA A 100 -19.47 19.55 7.02
C ALA A 100 -20.13 20.70 6.20
N GLU A 101 -20.40 21.82 6.84
CA GLU A 101 -21.09 22.98 6.23
C GLU A 101 -20.13 23.87 5.42
N LEU A 102 -18.84 23.56 5.38
CA LEU A 102 -17.87 24.35 4.63
C LEU A 102 -18.09 24.18 3.12
N SER A 103 -18.02 25.29 2.35
CA SER A 103 -18.07 25.19 0.88
C SER A 103 -16.82 24.50 0.31
N ILE A 104 -16.95 23.85 -0.83
CA ILE A 104 -15.81 23.19 -1.50
C ILE A 104 -14.72 24.22 -1.82
N ARG A 105 -15.06 25.44 -2.21
CA ARG A 105 -14.10 26.51 -2.48
C ARG A 105 -13.20 26.77 -1.27
N LYS A 106 -13.80 27.01 -0.11
CA LYS A 106 -13.05 27.23 1.13
C LYS A 106 -12.26 26.00 1.55
N LEU A 107 -12.81 24.80 1.37
CA LEU A 107 -12.09 23.55 1.63
C LEU A 107 -10.79 23.48 0.82
N VAL A 108 -10.84 23.82 -0.47
CA VAL A 108 -9.66 23.79 -1.35
C VAL A 108 -8.65 24.86 -0.93
N ASP A 109 -9.09 26.10 -0.75
CA ASP A 109 -8.20 27.25 -0.54
C ASP A 109 -7.58 27.22 0.87
N GLU A 110 -8.37 26.92 1.91
CA GLU A 110 -7.95 27.03 3.30
C GLU A 110 -7.32 25.73 3.85
N TYR A 111 -7.66 24.57 3.25
CA TYR A 111 -7.19 23.27 3.76
C TYR A 111 -6.27 22.58 2.77
N PHE A 112 -6.70 22.30 1.53
CA PHE A 112 -5.87 21.54 0.61
C PHE A 112 -4.59 22.28 0.22
N TYR A 113 -4.68 23.53 -0.12
CA TYR A 113 -3.50 24.33 -0.49
C TYR A 113 -2.64 24.74 0.71
N ARG A 114 -3.19 24.73 1.91
CA ARG A 114 -2.46 25.12 3.12
C ARG A 114 -1.73 23.94 3.80
N HIS A 115 -2.35 22.77 3.87
CA HIS A 115 -1.84 21.63 4.62
C HIS A 115 -1.28 20.50 3.75
N TYR A 116 -1.56 20.52 2.44
CA TYR A 116 -1.09 19.51 1.47
C TYR A 116 -1.50 18.07 1.79
N PHE A 117 -2.57 17.84 2.55
CA PHE A 117 -3.12 16.51 2.78
C PHE A 117 -4.02 16.09 1.62
N LYS A 118 -4.14 14.79 1.40
CA LYS A 118 -4.99 14.23 0.33
C LYS A 118 -6.46 14.10 0.70
N GLY A 119 -6.81 14.36 1.96
CA GLY A 119 -8.17 14.34 2.45
C GLY A 119 -8.26 14.59 3.95
N TYR A 120 -9.47 14.81 4.42
CA TYR A 120 -9.78 15.29 5.75
C TYR A 120 -10.97 14.56 6.35
N PRO A 121 -10.95 14.21 7.66
CA PRO A 121 -12.14 13.82 8.39
C PRO A 121 -13.12 14.99 8.46
N VAL A 122 -14.39 14.70 8.30
CA VAL A 122 -15.49 15.67 8.32
C VAL A 122 -16.24 15.57 9.63
N ILE A 123 -16.41 16.70 10.29
CA ILE A 123 -17.18 16.84 11.52
C ILE A 123 -18.51 17.52 11.22
N ALA A 124 -19.60 16.91 11.66
CA ALA A 124 -20.93 17.49 11.64
C ALA A 124 -21.54 17.39 13.04
N ASP A 125 -22.13 18.46 13.54
CA ASP A 125 -22.78 18.51 14.86
C ASP A 125 -21.87 17.98 16.01
N GLY A 126 -20.56 18.24 15.91
CA GLY A 126 -19.55 17.82 16.88
C GLY A 126 -19.16 16.33 16.81
N GLN A 127 -19.67 15.60 15.84
CA GLN A 127 -19.40 14.17 15.65
C GLN A 127 -18.71 13.89 14.31
N LEU A 128 -17.95 12.79 14.25
CA LEU A 128 -17.34 12.33 13.02
C LEU A 128 -18.43 11.86 12.03
N ALA A 129 -18.60 12.60 10.93
CA ALA A 129 -19.62 12.34 9.92
C ALA A 129 -19.09 11.54 8.72
N GLY A 130 -17.82 11.72 8.37
CA GLY A 130 -17.25 11.06 7.19
C GLY A 130 -15.86 11.55 6.84
N TYR A 131 -15.52 11.41 5.55
CA TYR A 131 -14.22 11.75 5.01
C TYR A 131 -14.35 12.41 3.63
N VAL A 132 -13.60 13.48 3.38
CA VAL A 132 -13.51 14.13 2.08
C VAL A 132 -12.09 14.09 1.56
N SER A 133 -11.91 13.76 0.28
CA SER A 133 -10.61 13.72 -0.39
C SER A 133 -10.65 14.45 -1.71
N ILE A 134 -9.48 14.64 -2.32
CA ILE A 134 -9.35 15.25 -3.67
C ILE A 134 -10.24 14.52 -4.68
N ARG A 135 -10.44 13.19 -4.53
CA ARG A 135 -11.24 12.39 -5.47
C ARG A 135 -12.70 12.84 -5.53
N GLN A 136 -13.30 13.21 -4.40
CA GLN A 136 -14.68 13.73 -4.38
C GLN A 136 -14.75 15.15 -4.96
N ILE A 137 -13.76 15.99 -4.66
CA ILE A 137 -13.69 17.36 -5.20
C ILE A 137 -13.60 17.34 -6.72
N GLN A 138 -12.83 16.41 -7.30
CA GLN A 138 -12.69 16.26 -8.77
C GLN A 138 -13.98 15.90 -9.49
N GLN A 139 -15.01 15.45 -8.78
CA GLN A 139 -16.32 15.13 -9.34
C GLN A 139 -17.21 16.36 -9.50
N VAL A 140 -16.83 17.50 -8.89
CA VAL A 140 -17.59 18.75 -8.94
C VAL A 140 -16.83 19.77 -9.79
N SER A 141 -17.55 20.41 -10.70
CA SER A 141 -16.97 21.45 -11.56
C SER A 141 -16.47 22.64 -10.71
N PRO A 142 -15.29 23.23 -11.00
CA PRO A 142 -14.75 24.35 -10.23
C PRO A 142 -15.70 25.57 -10.13
N GLU A 143 -16.59 25.76 -11.11
CA GLU A 143 -17.59 26.80 -11.13
C GLU A 143 -18.67 26.63 -10.06
N ASP A 144 -18.88 25.39 -9.60
CA ASP A 144 -19.90 25.04 -8.63
C ASP A 144 -19.35 24.89 -7.21
N TRP A 145 -18.06 25.07 -6.97
CA TRP A 145 -17.43 24.89 -5.65
C TRP A 145 -17.94 25.83 -4.56
N GLU A 146 -18.54 26.95 -4.92
CA GLU A 146 -19.20 27.83 -3.95
C GLU A 146 -20.61 27.37 -3.57
N LYS A 147 -21.27 26.61 -4.45
CA LYS A 147 -22.65 26.17 -4.28
C LYS A 147 -22.75 24.91 -3.42
N TYR A 148 -21.76 24.01 -3.54
CA TYR A 148 -21.75 22.73 -2.84
C TYR A 148 -20.94 22.80 -1.55
N THR A 149 -21.45 22.09 -0.54
CA THR A 149 -20.79 21.91 0.77
C THR A 149 -20.04 20.61 0.84
N VAL A 150 -19.15 20.48 1.84
CA VAL A 150 -18.43 19.25 2.14
C VAL A 150 -19.39 18.12 2.45
N ARG A 151 -20.50 18.38 3.13
CA ARG A 151 -21.56 17.40 3.47
C ARG A 151 -22.11 16.68 2.25
N GLU A 152 -22.27 17.38 1.14
CA GLU A 152 -22.87 16.84 -0.08
C GLU A 152 -21.93 15.93 -0.88
N ILE A 153 -20.61 16.11 -0.71
CA ILE A 153 -19.62 15.36 -1.47
C ILE A 153 -18.84 14.35 -0.63
N MET A 154 -18.86 14.45 0.70
CA MET A 154 -18.10 13.55 1.57
C MET A 154 -18.56 12.11 1.42
N THR A 155 -17.66 11.17 1.67
CA THR A 155 -18.00 9.78 1.89
C THR A 155 -18.42 9.61 3.36
N PRO A 156 -19.65 9.15 3.65
CA PRO A 156 -20.08 8.93 5.03
C PRO A 156 -19.16 7.96 5.78
N LEU A 157 -19.13 8.09 7.10
CA LEU A 157 -18.40 7.17 7.98
C LEU A 157 -18.90 5.74 7.76
N SER A 158 -17.98 4.83 7.53
CA SER A 158 -18.28 3.41 7.29
C SER A 158 -17.09 2.54 7.68
N GLU A 159 -17.31 1.24 7.79
CA GLU A 159 -16.22 0.27 7.98
C GLU A 159 -15.18 0.28 6.84
N ALA A 160 -15.52 0.80 5.66
CA ALA A 160 -14.60 0.89 4.55
C ALA A 160 -13.55 1.99 4.72
N ASN A 161 -13.87 3.08 5.43
CA ASN A 161 -13.00 4.25 5.62
C ASN A 161 -12.58 4.48 7.07
N SER A 162 -12.99 3.62 8.01
CA SER A 162 -12.61 3.67 9.42
C SER A 162 -12.12 2.32 9.93
N ILE A 163 -11.33 2.35 11.00
CA ILE A 163 -10.78 1.16 11.64
C ILE A 163 -10.77 1.37 13.16
N PRO A 164 -11.13 0.37 13.98
CA PRO A 164 -11.05 0.51 15.42
C PRO A 164 -9.60 0.58 15.92
N ILE A 165 -9.37 1.31 17.02
CA ILE A 165 -8.04 1.49 17.61
C ILE A 165 -7.38 0.16 18.03
N GLN A 166 -8.20 -0.84 18.35
CA GLN A 166 -7.73 -2.17 18.75
C GLN A 166 -7.23 -3.03 17.59
N ALA A 167 -7.44 -2.59 16.34
CA ALA A 167 -6.95 -3.28 15.16
C ALA A 167 -5.41 -3.31 15.11
N ASP A 168 -4.86 -4.21 14.30
CA ASP A 168 -3.44 -4.28 14.02
C ASP A 168 -3.06 -3.59 12.68
N ALA A 169 -1.76 -3.34 12.50
CA ALA A 169 -1.25 -2.71 11.29
C ALA A 169 -1.51 -3.54 10.02
N THR A 170 -1.62 -4.87 10.14
CA THR A 170 -1.90 -5.76 9.00
C THR A 170 -3.35 -5.60 8.52
N GLN A 171 -4.27 -5.43 9.46
CA GLN A 171 -5.67 -5.16 9.15
C GLN A 171 -5.82 -3.80 8.45
N ALA A 172 -5.16 -2.75 8.98
CA ALA A 172 -5.13 -1.43 8.35
C ALA A 172 -4.56 -1.48 6.92
N LEU A 173 -3.42 -2.15 6.74
CA LEU A 173 -2.83 -2.34 5.42
C LEU A 173 -3.77 -3.06 4.44
N THR A 174 -4.40 -4.12 4.91
CA THR A 174 -5.33 -4.93 4.09
C THR A 174 -6.52 -4.09 3.65
N GLN A 175 -7.06 -3.28 4.56
CA GLN A 175 -8.19 -2.41 4.30
C GLN A 175 -7.82 -1.26 3.34
N LEU A 176 -6.68 -0.60 3.56
CA LEU A 176 -6.14 0.42 2.63
C LEU A 176 -5.94 -0.15 1.22
N GLY A 177 -5.41 -1.37 1.12
CA GLY A 177 -5.22 -2.05 -0.16
C GLY A 177 -6.52 -2.42 -0.88
N LYS A 178 -7.57 -2.81 -0.13
CA LYS A 178 -8.87 -3.16 -0.71
C LYS A 178 -9.65 -1.94 -1.19
N THR A 179 -9.63 -0.86 -0.41
CA THR A 179 -10.41 0.35 -0.69
C THR A 179 -9.70 1.33 -1.63
N GLY A 180 -8.37 1.19 -1.79
CA GLY A 180 -7.54 2.16 -2.50
C GLY A 180 -7.50 3.52 -1.80
N ALA A 181 -7.91 3.58 -0.53
CA ALA A 181 -7.84 4.78 0.28
C ALA A 181 -6.38 5.11 0.64
N SER A 182 -6.05 6.39 0.75
CA SER A 182 -4.72 6.84 1.18
C SER A 182 -4.55 6.79 2.70
N SER A 183 -5.65 6.86 3.45
CA SER A 183 -5.69 6.83 4.91
C SER A 183 -7.03 6.29 5.42
N LEU A 184 -7.03 5.78 6.64
CA LEU A 184 -8.21 5.33 7.38
C LEU A 184 -8.36 6.18 8.65
N MET A 185 -9.59 6.47 9.01
CA MET A 185 -9.94 7.11 10.27
C MET A 185 -9.88 6.08 11.39
N VAL A 186 -9.08 6.34 12.41
CA VAL A 186 -9.02 5.48 13.60
C VAL A 186 -10.07 5.96 14.58
N VAL A 187 -10.97 5.06 14.96
CA VAL A 187 -12.10 5.37 15.83
C VAL A 187 -12.08 4.55 17.12
N GLU A 188 -12.50 5.17 18.21
CA GLU A 188 -12.74 4.55 19.51
C GLU A 188 -14.05 5.12 20.06
N ASP A 189 -14.99 4.28 20.43
CA ASP A 189 -16.31 4.67 20.94
C ASP A 189 -17.00 5.76 20.08
N HIS A 190 -16.99 5.58 18.75
CA HIS A 190 -17.52 6.53 17.75
C HIS A 190 -16.81 7.89 17.69
N ARG A 191 -15.66 8.05 18.36
CA ARG A 191 -14.84 9.26 18.32
C ARG A 191 -13.62 9.07 17.45
N LEU A 192 -13.24 10.11 16.72
CA LEU A 192 -12.01 10.13 15.94
C LEU A 192 -10.80 10.24 16.88
N VAL A 193 -9.95 9.23 16.89
CA VAL A 193 -8.69 9.20 17.67
C VAL A 193 -7.52 9.68 16.84
N GLY A 194 -7.55 9.42 15.53
CA GLY A 194 -6.46 9.75 14.64
C GLY A 194 -6.67 9.26 13.21
N LEU A 195 -5.63 9.40 12.42
CA LEU A 195 -5.54 8.85 11.07
C LEU A 195 -4.37 7.89 10.99
N VAL A 196 -4.53 6.82 10.23
CA VAL A 196 -3.44 5.96 9.80
C VAL A 196 -3.35 5.98 8.29
N SER A 197 -2.17 6.24 7.74
CA SER A 197 -1.96 6.29 6.29
C SER A 197 -1.06 5.15 5.80
N LEU A 198 -1.21 4.82 4.52
CA LEU A 198 -0.30 3.88 3.87
C LEU A 198 1.16 4.37 3.92
N LYS A 199 1.37 5.69 3.86
CA LYS A 199 2.70 6.31 3.97
C LYS A 199 3.36 5.99 5.31
N ASP A 200 2.62 6.10 6.42
CA ASP A 200 3.16 5.87 7.76
C ASP A 200 3.56 4.40 7.94
N LEU A 201 2.72 3.47 7.45
CA LEU A 201 3.01 2.04 7.45
C LEU A 201 4.25 1.70 6.61
N LEU A 202 4.39 2.30 5.43
CA LEU A 202 5.54 2.11 4.55
C LEU A 202 6.83 2.71 5.14
N GLN A 203 6.75 3.87 5.75
CA GLN A 203 7.88 4.53 6.39
C GLN A 203 8.42 3.71 7.58
N PHE A 204 7.52 3.19 8.42
CA PHE A 204 7.90 2.27 9.49
C PHE A 204 8.60 1.02 8.96
N PHE A 205 8.05 0.42 7.91
CA PHE A 205 8.65 -0.75 7.27
C PHE A 205 10.06 -0.44 6.74
N SER A 206 10.24 0.71 6.08
CA SER A 206 11.55 1.14 5.58
C SER A 206 12.58 1.26 6.71
N ILE A 207 12.22 1.95 7.80
CA ILE A 207 13.07 2.12 8.97
C ILE A 207 13.39 0.75 9.61
N LYS A 208 12.39 -0.12 9.76
CA LYS A 208 12.57 -1.44 10.35
C LYS A 208 13.47 -2.34 9.49
N MET A 209 13.40 -2.21 8.15
CA MET A 209 14.32 -2.88 7.25
C MET A 209 15.75 -2.35 7.33
N GLU A 210 15.92 -1.03 7.50
CA GLU A 210 17.24 -0.42 7.60
C GLU A 210 17.92 -0.72 8.94
N LEU A 211 17.15 -0.68 10.04
CA LEU A 211 17.63 -0.97 11.39
C LEU A 211 17.69 -2.48 11.68
N GLY A 212 16.80 -3.23 11.10
CA GLY A 212 16.63 -4.67 11.34
C GLY A 212 17.35 -5.51 10.29
N LYS A 213 18.66 -5.33 10.18
CA LYS A 213 19.49 -6.44 9.75
C LYS A 213 19.37 -7.49 10.84
N ASP A 214 18.55 -8.51 10.60
CA ASP A 214 18.50 -9.76 11.36
C ASP A 214 18.06 -9.61 12.86
N ILE A 215 16.75 -9.50 13.08
CA ILE A 215 16.13 -10.09 14.27
C ILE A 215 15.17 -11.19 13.83
#